data_5719cb2c60ef729570c42f9417164a26
#
_entry.id   5719cb2c60ef729570c42f9417164a26
#
_cell.length_a   1.000
_cell.length_b   1.000
_cell.length_c   1.000
_cell.angle_alpha   90.00
_cell.angle_beta   90.00
_cell.angle_gamma   90.00
#
_symmetry.space_group_name_H-M   'P 1'
#
loop_
_entity.id
_entity.type
_entity.pdbx_description
1 polymer ?
#
loop_
_entity_poly.entity_id
_entity_poly.type
_entity_poly.pdbx_seq_one_letter_code
_entity_poly.pdbx_strand_id
1 'polypeptide(L)'
;AADSAADVQGDAQTSDSSAADTENTQQQVNYDAIEVPYVEYKKTYQAESGTIIGDTASVKKERASFKGDGYVSGANQDNWSLSFDLPESQFYNITVQTAADKNTNCRLYVNGKEVWVFRSTSNGTFEERKLENIWLDKGINEITIRSTDDAADIDYVTIEANKDISALNPDLSAAKLSNANADYNAKALYSLICSNYGKQILTAQHDSVGSTETTDLVATMTEGKYPAIRWSEIG
;
A
#
# COMPACT_ATOMS: atom_id res chain seq x y z
N ALA A 1 73.06 45.96 28.43
CA ALA A 1 73.17 45.73 27.01
C ALA A 1 71.79 45.56 26.41
N ALA A 2 71.38 46.40 25.58
CA ALA A 2 70.37 46.55 24.62
C ALA A 2 69.98 45.27 23.97
N ASP A 3 68.89 45.06 23.60
CA ASP A 3 68.20 45.50 22.74
C ASP A 3 66.95 45.34 22.00
N SER A 4 66.54 46.00 21.26
CA SER A 4 65.67 46.06 20.08
C SER A 4 64.39 45.27 20.02
N ALA A 5 63.28 45.94 20.23
CA ALA A 5 62.00 45.56 19.70
C ALA A 5 61.91 45.76 18.20
N ALA A 6 61.42 44.83 17.45
CA ALA A 6 61.00 45.00 16.07
C ALA A 6 59.47 44.87 16.00
N ASP A 7 58.88 46.01 15.60
CA ASP A 7 57.49 46.15 15.28
C ASP A 7 57.20 45.46 13.93
N VAL A 8 56.24 44.58 13.92
CA VAL A 8 55.69 44.00 12.68
C VAL A 8 54.21 44.33 12.59
N GLN A 9 53.94 45.38 11.87
CA GLN A 9 52.60 45.68 11.37
C GLN A 9 52.13 44.57 10.44
N GLY A 10 51.15 43.78 10.88
CA GLY A 10 50.46 42.82 10.04
C GLY A 10 49.24 43.51 9.41
N ASP A 11 49.26 43.67 8.12
CA ASP A 11 48.13 44.10 7.32
C ASP A 11 46.95 43.14 7.50
N ALA A 12 45.86 43.67 8.00
CA ALA A 12 44.57 42.99 8.00
C ALA A 12 43.96 43.07 6.60
N GLN A 13 44.21 42.03 5.81
CA GLN A 13 43.53 41.83 4.55
C GLN A 13 42.10 41.36 4.82
N THR A 14 41.16 42.28 4.75
CA THR A 14 39.73 41.96 4.70
C THR A 14 39.44 41.29 3.38
N SER A 15 39.36 39.95 3.40
CA SER A 15 38.79 39.20 2.30
C SER A 15 37.27 39.37 2.32
N ASP A 16 36.81 40.28 1.47
CA ASP A 16 35.41 40.40 1.11
C ASP A 16 35.02 39.13 0.30
N SER A 17 34.52 38.12 1.01
CA SER A 17 33.90 36.98 0.37
C SER A 17 32.47 37.37 -0.02
N SER A 18 32.32 37.94 -1.21
CA SER A 18 31.03 37.99 -1.87
C SER A 18 30.55 36.54 -2.05
N ALA A 19 29.69 36.13 -1.11
CA ALA A 19 28.89 34.93 -1.31
C ALA A 19 28.04 35.17 -2.56
N ALA A 20 28.44 34.54 -3.66
CA ALA A 20 27.61 34.45 -4.83
C ALA A 20 26.32 33.76 -4.35
N ASP A 21 25.24 34.52 -4.28
CA ASP A 21 23.88 33.97 -4.21
C ASP A 21 23.71 33.12 -5.47
N THR A 22 24.04 31.85 -5.31
CA THR A 22 23.63 30.85 -6.28
C THR A 22 22.13 30.79 -6.15
N GLU A 23 21.43 31.50 -7.04
CA GLU A 23 20.01 31.34 -7.22
C GLU A 23 19.78 29.84 -7.39
N ASN A 24 19.33 29.21 -6.29
CA ASN A 24 18.93 27.84 -6.29
C ASN A 24 17.65 27.80 -7.13
N THR A 25 17.82 27.63 -8.41
CA THR A 25 16.72 27.40 -9.37
C THR A 25 16.03 26.14 -8.87
N GLN A 26 15.03 26.32 -8.03
CA GLN A 26 14.19 25.22 -7.61
C GLN A 26 13.66 24.59 -8.89
N GLN A 27 14.17 23.42 -9.20
CA GLN A 27 13.70 22.64 -10.30
C GLN A 27 12.20 22.44 -10.04
N GLN A 28 11.40 23.13 -10.83
CA GLN A 28 9.95 23.03 -10.71
C GLN A 28 9.58 21.58 -10.97
N VAL A 29 9.22 20.90 -9.90
CA VAL A 29 8.83 19.48 -10.01
C VAL A 29 7.53 19.47 -10.77
N ASN A 30 7.56 18.93 -11.98
CA ASN A 30 6.36 18.72 -12.77
C ASN A 30 5.63 17.50 -12.18
N TYR A 31 4.54 17.78 -11.51
CA TYR A 31 3.64 16.75 -10.99
C TYR A 31 2.61 16.42 -12.07
N ASP A 32 3.02 15.65 -13.07
CA ASP A 32 2.06 15.09 -14.00
C ASP A 32 1.04 14.28 -13.22
N ALA A 33 -0.22 14.58 -13.43
CA ALA A 33 -1.30 13.82 -12.82
C ALA A 33 -1.16 12.34 -13.23
N ILE A 34 -1.18 11.46 -12.24
CA ILE A 34 -1.11 10.03 -12.51
C ILE A 34 -2.52 9.62 -12.89
N GLU A 35 -2.70 9.29 -14.15
CA GLU A 35 -3.94 8.68 -14.58
C GLU A 35 -4.04 7.27 -13.99
N VAL A 36 -4.99 7.09 -13.10
CA VAL A 36 -5.36 5.77 -12.61
C VAL A 36 -6.39 5.21 -13.59
N PRO A 37 -6.14 4.08 -14.24
CA PRO A 37 -7.09 3.49 -15.16
C PRO A 37 -8.44 3.27 -14.48
N TYR A 38 -9.53 3.62 -15.14
CA TYR A 38 -10.88 3.35 -14.68
C TYR A 38 -11.79 2.95 -15.81
N VAL A 39 -12.32 1.74 -15.73
CA VAL A 39 -13.40 1.22 -16.55
C VAL A 39 -14.49 0.73 -15.62
N GLU A 40 -15.70 1.20 -15.82
CA GLU A 40 -16.83 0.81 -14.98
C GLU A 40 -17.04 -0.71 -15.03
N TYR A 41 -17.12 -1.32 -13.87
CA TYR A 41 -17.36 -2.75 -13.73
C TYR A 41 -18.02 -3.03 -12.39
N LYS A 42 -19.09 -3.82 -12.43
CA LYS A 42 -19.71 -4.39 -11.24
C LYS A 42 -20.36 -5.72 -11.57
N LYS A 43 -19.93 -6.77 -10.90
CA LYS A 43 -20.53 -8.09 -11.08
C LYS A 43 -20.53 -8.86 -9.77
N THR A 44 -21.67 -9.52 -9.51
CA THR A 44 -21.83 -10.43 -8.38
C THR A 44 -21.76 -11.87 -8.89
N TYR A 45 -20.99 -12.67 -8.20
CA TYR A 45 -20.77 -14.09 -8.45
C TYR A 45 -21.28 -14.86 -7.24
N GLN A 46 -22.15 -15.82 -7.47
CA GLN A 46 -22.61 -16.73 -6.41
C GLN A 46 -21.50 -17.70 -6.04
N ALA A 47 -21.32 -17.98 -4.76
CA ALA A 47 -20.23 -18.84 -4.30
C ALA A 47 -20.35 -20.27 -4.84
N GLU A 48 -21.57 -20.78 -4.99
CA GLU A 48 -21.83 -22.09 -5.55
C GLU A 48 -21.47 -22.24 -7.03
N SER A 49 -21.23 -21.11 -7.74
CA SER A 49 -20.69 -21.13 -9.11
C SER A 49 -19.17 -21.33 -9.15
N GLY A 50 -18.50 -21.26 -8.01
CA GLY A 50 -17.07 -21.51 -7.88
C GLY A 50 -16.75 -23.00 -7.93
N THR A 51 -15.44 -23.27 -7.86
CA THR A 51 -14.92 -24.66 -7.83
C THR A 51 -14.75 -25.11 -6.40
N ILE A 52 -15.37 -26.24 -6.05
CA ILE A 52 -15.18 -26.91 -4.76
C ILE A 52 -14.20 -28.08 -4.95
N ILE A 53 -13.19 -28.16 -4.09
CA ILE A 53 -12.13 -29.19 -4.13
C ILE A 53 -12.24 -30.05 -2.87
N GLY A 54 -12.31 -31.36 -3.06
CA GLY A 54 -12.46 -32.31 -1.95
C GLY A 54 -13.91 -32.38 -1.43
N ASP A 55 -14.06 -32.87 -0.21
CA ASP A 55 -15.36 -33.19 0.41
C ASP A 55 -15.65 -32.37 1.68
N THR A 56 -14.78 -31.45 2.05
CA THR A 56 -14.94 -30.62 3.27
C THR A 56 -15.79 -29.38 3.06
N ALA A 57 -15.88 -28.88 1.82
CA ALA A 57 -16.79 -27.82 1.45
C ALA A 57 -17.96 -28.38 0.64
N SER A 58 -19.13 -27.79 0.75
CA SER A 58 -20.34 -28.22 0.02
C SER A 58 -21.36 -27.11 -0.10
N VAL A 59 -22.19 -27.17 -1.15
CA VAL A 59 -23.31 -26.24 -1.30
C VAL A 59 -24.43 -26.63 -0.33
N LYS A 60 -24.91 -25.66 0.43
CA LYS A 60 -25.98 -25.79 1.42
C LYS A 60 -27.06 -24.73 1.26
N LYS A 61 -28.22 -24.94 1.94
CA LYS A 61 -29.39 -24.06 1.90
C LYS A 61 -30.06 -23.84 3.26
N GLU A 62 -29.49 -24.40 4.32
CA GLU A 62 -30.11 -24.43 5.64
C GLU A 62 -30.03 -23.09 6.38
N ARG A 63 -29.00 -22.31 6.12
CA ARG A 63 -28.84 -20.98 6.74
C ARG A 63 -29.77 -19.97 6.09
N ALA A 64 -30.47 -19.21 6.88
CA ALA A 64 -31.37 -18.16 6.37
C ALA A 64 -30.58 -17.00 5.69
N SER A 65 -31.29 -16.26 4.82
CA SER A 65 -30.83 -15.02 4.19
C SER A 65 -29.69 -15.15 3.19
N PHE A 66 -29.38 -16.35 2.70
CA PHE A 66 -28.52 -16.49 1.53
C PHE A 66 -29.25 -16.00 0.26
N LYS A 67 -28.49 -15.70 -0.78
CA LYS A 67 -28.99 -15.33 -2.11
C LYS A 67 -28.62 -16.41 -3.12
N GLY A 68 -29.34 -16.42 -4.27
CA GLY A 68 -29.10 -17.43 -5.29
C GLY A 68 -29.68 -18.81 -4.94
N ASP A 69 -29.02 -19.86 -5.37
CA ASP A 69 -29.46 -21.25 -5.23
C ASP A 69 -28.92 -21.95 -3.98
N GLY A 70 -27.99 -21.29 -3.27
CA GLY A 70 -27.38 -21.81 -2.06
C GLY A 70 -26.17 -21.00 -1.66
N TYR A 71 -25.39 -21.52 -0.73
CA TYR A 71 -24.11 -20.97 -0.31
C TYR A 71 -23.08 -22.08 -0.16
N VAL A 72 -21.80 -21.76 -0.26
CA VAL A 72 -20.73 -22.71 0.02
C VAL A 72 -20.46 -22.72 1.53
N SER A 73 -20.68 -23.88 2.16
CA SER A 73 -20.37 -24.10 3.57
C SER A 73 -19.03 -24.84 3.69
N GLY A 74 -18.25 -24.50 4.68
CA GLY A 74 -17.01 -25.17 4.96
C GLY A 74 -15.83 -24.68 4.13
N ALA A 75 -15.91 -23.47 3.56
CA ALA A 75 -14.80 -22.90 2.81
C ALA A 75 -13.58 -22.62 3.72
N ASN A 76 -12.48 -23.31 3.45
CA ASN A 76 -11.23 -23.20 4.18
C ASN A 76 -10.07 -23.84 3.37
N GLN A 77 -8.83 -23.40 3.59
CA GLN A 77 -7.61 -24.05 3.08
C GLN A 77 -7.62 -24.41 1.58
N ASP A 78 -8.10 -23.47 0.73
CA ASP A 78 -8.16 -23.63 -0.73
C ASP A 78 -9.12 -24.72 -1.25
N ASN A 79 -10.06 -25.16 -0.43
CA ASN A 79 -11.09 -26.11 -0.85
C ASN A 79 -12.21 -25.47 -1.68
N TRP A 80 -12.17 -24.16 -1.87
CA TRP A 80 -13.07 -23.39 -2.71
C TRP A 80 -12.32 -22.27 -3.43
N SER A 81 -12.60 -22.09 -4.72
CA SER A 81 -12.11 -20.97 -5.50
C SER A 81 -13.16 -20.42 -6.46
N LEU A 82 -13.02 -19.14 -6.80
CA LEU A 82 -13.88 -18.45 -7.75
C LEU A 82 -13.03 -17.75 -8.79
N SER A 83 -13.19 -18.15 -10.06
CA SER A 83 -12.53 -17.50 -11.19
C SER A 83 -13.45 -16.48 -11.86
N PHE A 84 -12.90 -15.36 -12.29
CA PHE A 84 -13.61 -14.29 -12.99
C PHE A 84 -12.69 -13.54 -13.95
N ASP A 85 -13.28 -12.96 -14.98
CA ASP A 85 -12.57 -12.21 -16.01
C ASP A 85 -12.83 -10.71 -15.86
N LEU A 86 -11.76 -9.91 -15.89
CA LEU A 86 -11.81 -8.45 -15.71
C LEU A 86 -11.43 -7.71 -17.00
N PRO A 87 -12.15 -6.64 -17.30
CA PRO A 87 -11.93 -5.88 -18.53
C PRO A 87 -10.67 -5.01 -18.51
N GLU A 88 -10.17 -4.63 -17.33
CA GLU A 88 -9.04 -3.71 -17.18
C GLU A 88 -8.27 -3.96 -15.89
N SER A 89 -6.96 -3.65 -15.91
CA SER A 89 -6.11 -3.63 -14.72
C SER A 89 -6.33 -2.32 -13.96
N GLN A 90 -6.95 -2.38 -12.80
CA GLN A 90 -7.30 -1.21 -12.00
C GLN A 90 -7.57 -1.58 -10.55
N PHE A 91 -7.91 -0.60 -9.73
CA PHE A 91 -8.37 -0.86 -8.38
C PHE A 91 -9.84 -1.30 -8.35
N TYR A 92 -10.10 -2.32 -7.56
CA TYR A 92 -11.45 -2.85 -7.31
C TYR A 92 -11.75 -2.88 -5.81
N ASN A 93 -13.02 -2.83 -5.50
CA ASN A 93 -13.54 -3.21 -4.20
C ASN A 93 -14.13 -4.62 -4.33
N ILE A 94 -13.86 -5.47 -3.36
CA ILE A 94 -14.37 -6.82 -3.27
C ILE A 94 -15.30 -6.88 -2.08
N THR A 95 -16.59 -7.16 -2.30
CA THR A 95 -17.55 -7.41 -1.23
C THR A 95 -17.78 -8.91 -1.14
N VAL A 96 -17.54 -9.48 0.03
CA VAL A 96 -17.82 -10.90 0.31
C VAL A 96 -18.96 -10.99 1.31
N GLN A 97 -19.98 -11.75 1.00
CA GLN A 97 -21.03 -12.08 1.97
C GLN A 97 -20.69 -13.40 2.64
N THR A 98 -20.44 -13.34 3.95
CA THR A 98 -20.02 -14.49 4.74
C THR A 98 -20.85 -14.64 6.01
N ALA A 99 -20.94 -15.86 6.49
CA ALA A 99 -21.46 -16.21 7.81
C ALA A 99 -20.53 -17.19 8.51
N ALA A 100 -20.55 -17.22 9.82
CA ALA A 100 -19.83 -18.20 10.62
C ALA A 100 -20.59 -18.50 11.93
N ASP A 101 -20.43 -19.70 12.45
CA ASP A 101 -20.99 -20.07 13.76
C ASP A 101 -20.13 -19.59 14.92
N LYS A 102 -18.84 -19.36 14.65
CA LYS A 102 -17.87 -18.74 15.57
C LYS A 102 -17.13 -17.61 14.87
N ASN A 103 -16.65 -16.66 15.67
CA ASN A 103 -15.79 -15.60 15.15
C ASN A 103 -14.56 -16.20 14.44
N THR A 104 -14.47 -15.98 13.16
CA THR A 104 -13.45 -16.59 12.30
C THR A 104 -12.70 -15.51 11.54
N ASN A 105 -11.38 -15.54 11.60
CA ASN A 105 -10.54 -14.68 10.76
C ASN A 105 -10.39 -15.33 9.39
N CYS A 106 -10.74 -14.59 8.37
CA CYS A 106 -10.68 -15.01 6.99
C CYS A 106 -9.57 -14.24 6.25
N ARG A 107 -8.85 -14.92 5.40
CA ARG A 107 -7.82 -14.35 4.53
C ARG A 107 -8.26 -14.50 3.09
N LEU A 108 -8.29 -13.39 2.38
CA LEU A 108 -8.57 -13.36 0.96
C LEU A 108 -7.27 -13.48 0.19
N TYR A 109 -7.23 -14.41 -0.73
CA TYR A 109 -6.12 -14.57 -1.67
C TYR A 109 -6.63 -14.25 -3.07
N VAL A 110 -5.83 -13.54 -3.84
CA VAL A 110 -6.03 -13.35 -5.27
C VAL A 110 -4.82 -13.90 -6.00
N ASN A 111 -5.07 -14.78 -6.96
CA ASN A 111 -4.01 -15.46 -7.73
C ASN A 111 -2.93 -16.08 -6.81
N GLY A 112 -3.36 -16.69 -5.70
CA GLY A 112 -2.50 -17.32 -4.71
C GLY A 112 -1.76 -16.37 -3.76
N LYS A 113 -1.92 -15.06 -3.90
CA LYS A 113 -1.29 -14.06 -3.01
C LYS A 113 -2.31 -13.50 -2.02
N GLU A 114 -1.97 -13.50 -0.72
CA GLU A 114 -2.79 -12.86 0.31
C GLU A 114 -2.88 -11.34 0.06
N VAL A 115 -4.10 -10.82 -0.04
CA VAL A 115 -4.37 -9.40 -0.29
C VAL A 115 -5.12 -8.73 0.83
N TRP A 116 -5.85 -9.48 1.66
CA TRP A 116 -6.63 -8.91 2.76
C TRP A 116 -6.94 -9.92 3.87
N VAL A 117 -7.15 -9.39 5.07
CA VAL A 117 -7.66 -10.15 6.22
C VAL A 117 -8.94 -9.50 6.72
N PHE A 118 -9.98 -10.26 6.91
CA PHE A 118 -11.25 -9.80 7.46
C PHE A 118 -11.82 -10.80 8.46
N ARG A 119 -12.82 -10.37 9.22
CA ARG A 119 -13.48 -11.21 10.23
C ARG A 119 -14.90 -11.52 9.84
N SER A 120 -15.26 -12.79 9.83
CA SER A 120 -16.65 -13.26 9.84
C SER A 120 -17.12 -13.39 11.29
N THR A 121 -18.25 -12.79 11.62
CA THR A 121 -18.73 -12.73 13.00
C THR A 121 -19.67 -13.90 13.33
N SER A 122 -19.69 -14.30 14.59
CA SER A 122 -20.42 -15.48 15.10
C SER A 122 -21.90 -15.22 15.39
N ASN A 123 -22.58 -14.43 14.55
CA ASN A 123 -24.03 -14.21 14.73
C ASN A 123 -24.93 -15.18 13.96
N GLY A 124 -24.32 -16.10 13.21
CA GLY A 124 -25.03 -17.11 12.42
C GLY A 124 -25.75 -16.56 11.19
N THR A 125 -25.65 -15.26 10.91
CA THR A 125 -26.28 -14.59 9.76
C THR A 125 -25.24 -14.18 8.74
N PHE A 126 -25.64 -14.06 7.47
CA PHE A 126 -24.76 -13.53 6.44
C PHE A 126 -24.58 -12.02 6.59
N GLU A 127 -23.33 -11.59 6.56
CA GLU A 127 -22.91 -10.18 6.59
C GLU A 127 -21.96 -9.88 5.46
N GLU A 128 -22.11 -8.69 4.87
CA GLU A 128 -21.17 -8.20 3.86
C GLU A 128 -19.90 -7.65 4.52
N ARG A 129 -18.77 -8.00 3.92
CA ARG A 129 -17.45 -7.41 4.23
C ARG A 129 -16.90 -6.79 2.96
N LYS A 130 -16.75 -5.49 2.96
CA LYS A 130 -16.18 -4.75 1.83
C LYS A 130 -14.69 -4.59 2.04
N LEU A 131 -13.91 -5.09 1.10
CA LEU A 131 -12.46 -5.02 1.04
C LEU A 131 -12.14 -4.02 -0.06
N GLU A 132 -11.49 -2.91 0.30
CA GLU A 132 -11.30 -1.78 -0.61
C GLU A 132 -9.88 -1.71 -1.16
N ASN A 133 -9.75 -1.06 -2.31
CA ASN A 133 -8.46 -0.70 -2.90
C ASN A 133 -7.58 -1.92 -3.27
N ILE A 134 -8.18 -2.98 -3.78
CA ILE A 134 -7.47 -4.17 -4.25
C ILE A 134 -7.10 -3.97 -5.73
N TRP A 135 -5.81 -3.95 -6.05
CA TRP A 135 -5.36 -3.97 -7.44
C TRP A 135 -5.56 -5.35 -8.02
N LEU A 136 -6.28 -5.44 -9.15
CA LEU A 136 -6.47 -6.66 -9.91
C LEU A 136 -6.07 -6.42 -11.36
N ASP A 137 -5.44 -7.43 -11.96
CA ASP A 137 -5.00 -7.36 -13.35
C ASP A 137 -6.14 -7.70 -14.31
N LYS A 138 -6.07 -7.15 -15.51
CA LYS A 138 -6.95 -7.51 -16.61
C LYS A 138 -6.87 -9.00 -16.93
N GLY A 139 -8.00 -9.58 -17.32
CA GLY A 139 -8.10 -10.98 -17.66
C GLY A 139 -8.53 -11.85 -16.48
N ILE A 140 -8.18 -13.12 -16.54
CA ILE A 140 -8.66 -14.11 -15.56
C ILE A 140 -7.94 -13.95 -14.23
N ASN A 141 -8.73 -13.79 -13.19
CA ASN A 141 -8.29 -13.79 -11.80
C ASN A 141 -9.01 -14.89 -11.04
N GLU A 142 -8.37 -15.39 -9.98
CA GLU A 142 -8.94 -16.37 -9.07
C GLU A 142 -8.90 -15.85 -7.64
N ILE A 143 -10.01 -15.98 -6.94
CA ILE A 143 -10.10 -15.71 -5.50
C ILE A 143 -10.23 -17.02 -4.76
N THR A 144 -9.48 -17.15 -3.64
CA THR A 144 -9.71 -18.16 -2.61
C THR A 144 -9.85 -17.50 -1.24
N ILE A 145 -10.58 -18.15 -0.33
CA ILE A 145 -10.72 -17.69 1.05
C ILE A 145 -10.23 -18.81 1.98
N ARG A 146 -9.30 -18.43 2.86
CA ARG A 146 -8.81 -19.31 3.94
C ARG A 146 -9.27 -18.74 5.27
N SER A 147 -9.76 -19.60 6.14
CA SER A 147 -10.01 -19.23 7.53
C SER A 147 -8.95 -19.83 8.45
N THR A 148 -8.66 -19.17 9.56
CA THR A 148 -7.59 -19.58 10.48
C THR A 148 -8.09 -20.49 11.60
N ASP A 149 -9.37 -20.40 11.93
CA ASP A 149 -9.96 -21.09 13.09
C ASP A 149 -11.02 -22.12 12.65
N ASP A 150 -12.22 -21.63 12.41
CA ASP A 150 -13.31 -22.45 11.88
C ASP A 150 -13.59 -22.08 10.41
N ALA A 151 -14.23 -22.97 9.66
CA ALA A 151 -14.62 -22.68 8.28
C ALA A 151 -15.68 -21.57 8.22
N ALA A 152 -15.63 -20.76 7.18
CA ALA A 152 -16.64 -19.77 6.88
C ALA A 152 -17.62 -20.28 5.83
N ASP A 153 -18.86 -19.83 5.90
CA ASP A 153 -19.85 -19.98 4.85
C ASP A 153 -19.79 -18.75 3.93
N ILE A 154 -19.78 -18.96 2.62
CA ILE A 154 -19.67 -17.91 1.60
C ILE A 154 -20.91 -17.98 0.73
N ASP A 155 -21.62 -16.84 0.62
CA ASP A 155 -22.84 -16.75 -0.20
C ASP A 155 -22.53 -16.18 -1.59
N TYR A 156 -21.94 -14.99 -1.64
CA TYR A 156 -21.50 -14.40 -2.91
C TYR A 156 -20.28 -13.49 -2.76
N VAL A 157 -19.69 -13.20 -3.90
CA VAL A 157 -18.61 -12.21 -4.04
C VAL A 157 -19.03 -11.19 -5.10
N THR A 158 -18.98 -9.90 -4.76
CA THR A 158 -19.16 -8.80 -5.72
C THR A 158 -17.82 -8.14 -5.97
N ILE A 159 -17.46 -8.00 -7.24
CA ILE A 159 -16.29 -7.26 -7.71
C ILE A 159 -16.79 -5.96 -8.34
N GLU A 160 -16.34 -4.83 -7.84
CA GLU A 160 -16.76 -3.50 -8.30
C GLU A 160 -15.54 -2.61 -8.53
N ALA A 161 -15.43 -1.99 -9.70
CA ALA A 161 -14.37 -1.04 -10.00
C ALA A 161 -14.40 0.14 -9.01
N ASN A 162 -13.25 0.47 -8.44
CA ASN A 162 -13.16 1.55 -7.45
C ASN A 162 -12.88 2.90 -8.13
N LYS A 163 -13.93 3.65 -8.42
CA LYS A 163 -13.84 4.98 -9.02
C LYS A 163 -13.22 6.03 -8.08
N ASP A 164 -13.26 5.80 -6.78
CA ASP A 164 -12.79 6.77 -5.79
C ASP A 164 -11.27 6.88 -5.80
N ILE A 165 -10.55 5.82 -6.17
CA ILE A 165 -9.10 5.85 -6.36
C ILE A 165 -8.71 6.72 -7.57
N SER A 166 -9.46 6.68 -8.67
CA SER A 166 -9.19 7.54 -9.82
C SER A 166 -9.38 9.02 -9.48
N ALA A 167 -10.25 9.32 -8.51
CA ALA A 167 -10.46 10.66 -7.98
C ALA A 167 -9.42 11.09 -6.93
N LEU A 168 -8.68 10.14 -6.36
CA LEU A 168 -7.61 10.41 -5.39
C LEU A 168 -6.28 10.80 -6.05
N ASN A 169 -6.27 11.06 -7.35
CA ASN A 169 -5.10 11.59 -8.02
C ASN A 169 -4.92 13.06 -7.62
N PRO A 170 -4.15 13.40 -6.57
CA PRO A 170 -4.11 14.75 -6.07
C PRO A 170 -3.38 15.62 -7.07
N ASP A 171 -3.96 16.78 -7.38
CA ASP A 171 -3.22 17.84 -8.04
C ASP A 171 -2.14 18.37 -7.09
N LEU A 172 -0.92 17.95 -7.31
CA LEU A 172 0.23 18.40 -6.53
C LEU A 172 0.83 19.70 -7.05
N SER A 173 0.30 20.29 -8.12
CA SER A 173 0.80 21.56 -8.68
C SER A 173 0.72 22.73 -7.69
N ALA A 174 -0.27 22.68 -6.81
CA ALA A 174 -0.45 23.66 -5.73
C ALA A 174 0.15 23.18 -4.38
N ALA A 175 0.79 22.03 -4.35
CA ALA A 175 1.36 21.49 -3.12
C ALA A 175 2.51 22.35 -2.62
N LYS A 176 2.44 22.77 -1.36
CA LYS A 176 3.46 23.59 -0.70
C LYS A 176 3.56 23.25 0.78
N LEU A 177 4.75 23.45 1.32
CA LEU A 177 4.95 23.34 2.76
C LEU A 177 4.06 24.34 3.52
N SER A 178 3.44 23.89 4.60
CA SER A 178 2.67 24.75 5.49
C SER A 178 3.54 25.81 6.20
N ASN A 179 4.81 25.48 6.45
CA ASN A 179 5.79 26.44 6.98
C ASN A 179 6.54 27.11 5.82
N ALA A 180 6.21 28.37 5.56
CA ALA A 180 6.87 29.18 4.53
C ALA A 180 8.38 29.40 4.82
N ASN A 181 8.78 29.38 6.10
CA ASN A 181 10.16 29.57 6.55
C ASN A 181 10.91 28.26 6.75
N ALA A 182 10.41 27.15 6.20
CA ALA A 182 11.12 25.89 6.24
C ALA A 182 12.54 26.03 5.66
N ASP A 183 13.50 25.34 6.28
CA ASP A 183 14.87 25.32 5.79
C ASP A 183 15.01 24.58 4.47
N TYR A 184 16.23 24.64 3.90
CA TYR A 184 16.53 23.99 2.63
C TYR A 184 16.27 22.46 2.68
N ASN A 185 16.66 21.79 3.76
CA ASN A 185 16.54 20.34 3.87
C ASN A 185 15.07 19.90 3.92
N ALA A 186 14.23 20.64 4.65
CA ALA A 186 12.79 20.38 4.69
C ALA A 186 12.14 20.59 3.31
N LYS A 187 12.56 21.63 2.58
CA LYS A 187 12.06 21.90 1.22
C LYS A 187 12.52 20.82 0.24
N ALA A 188 13.78 20.39 0.32
CA ALA A 188 14.32 19.33 -0.52
C ALA A 188 13.62 18.00 -0.27
N LEU A 189 13.41 17.64 1.00
CA LEU A 189 12.67 16.42 1.37
C LEU A 189 11.24 16.46 0.85
N TYR A 190 10.54 17.57 1.02
CA TYR A 190 9.19 17.76 0.50
C TYR A 190 9.13 17.58 -1.03
N SER A 191 10.05 18.21 -1.76
CA SER A 191 10.15 18.05 -3.22
C SER A 191 10.42 16.59 -3.61
N LEU A 192 11.29 15.89 -2.89
CA LEU A 192 11.57 14.47 -3.13
C LEU A 192 10.31 13.62 -2.94
N ILE A 193 9.56 13.83 -1.86
CA ILE A 193 8.32 13.09 -1.59
C ILE A 193 7.31 13.37 -2.69
N CYS A 194 7.06 14.63 -3.03
CA CYS A 194 6.11 15.01 -4.06
C CYS A 194 6.50 14.44 -5.44
N SER A 195 7.78 14.50 -5.83
CA SER A 195 8.25 13.99 -7.13
C SER A 195 8.12 12.48 -7.29
N ASN A 196 8.09 11.75 -6.18
CA ASN A 196 7.95 10.29 -6.17
C ASN A 196 6.52 9.82 -5.90
N TYR A 197 5.63 10.72 -5.45
CA TYR A 197 4.26 10.37 -5.13
C TYR A 197 3.55 9.74 -6.34
N GLY A 198 3.00 8.53 -6.13
CA GLY A 198 2.34 7.75 -7.15
C GLY A 198 3.22 7.17 -8.28
N LYS A 199 4.51 7.50 -8.31
CA LYS A 199 5.46 6.99 -9.31
C LYS A 199 6.34 5.88 -8.78
N GLN A 200 6.72 5.96 -7.51
CA GLN A 200 7.64 5.03 -6.88
C GLN A 200 7.23 4.77 -5.42
N ILE A 201 7.54 3.59 -4.95
CA ILE A 201 7.48 3.24 -3.53
C ILE A 201 8.85 3.50 -2.94
N LEU A 202 8.94 4.40 -1.97
CA LEU A 202 10.15 4.62 -1.20
C LEU A 202 10.25 3.52 -0.14
N THR A 203 11.23 2.66 -0.27
CA THR A 203 11.49 1.62 0.73
C THR A 203 12.13 2.21 1.97
N ALA A 204 11.77 1.69 3.13
CA ALA A 204 12.33 2.11 4.42
C ALA A 204 12.88 0.91 5.19
N GLN A 205 13.94 1.16 5.98
CA GLN A 205 14.51 0.21 6.90
C GLN A 205 14.64 0.84 8.29
N HIS A 206 14.21 0.11 9.30
CA HIS A 206 14.45 0.48 10.69
C HIS A 206 15.77 -0.11 11.18
N ASP A 207 16.60 0.72 11.78
CA ASP A 207 17.81 0.32 12.49
C ASP A 207 17.70 0.65 13.98
N SER A 208 18.38 -0.13 14.80
CA SER A 208 18.54 0.20 16.22
C SER A 208 19.35 1.48 16.39
N VAL A 209 19.17 2.16 17.53
CA VAL A 209 19.91 3.38 17.86
C VAL A 209 21.41 3.17 17.72
N GLY A 210 22.04 4.02 16.92
CA GLY A 210 23.51 3.98 16.71
C GLY A 210 24.03 2.82 15.86
N SER A 211 23.16 2.01 15.27
CA SER A 211 23.53 0.89 14.38
C SER A 211 23.08 1.15 12.94
N THR A 212 23.80 0.59 11.97
CA THR A 212 23.42 0.50 10.55
C THR A 212 23.29 -0.96 10.10
N GLU A 213 23.35 -1.89 11.02
CA GLU A 213 23.53 -3.32 10.75
C GLU A 213 22.43 -3.90 9.86
N THR A 214 21.16 -3.55 10.10
CA THR A 214 20.05 -4.03 9.28
C THR A 214 20.00 -3.35 7.92
N THR A 215 20.33 -2.07 7.83
CA THR A 215 20.46 -1.35 6.55
C THR A 215 21.61 -1.92 5.72
N ASP A 216 22.76 -2.22 6.32
CA ASP A 216 23.92 -2.81 5.64
C ASP A 216 23.63 -4.25 5.20
N LEU A 217 22.85 -5.00 5.97
CA LEU A 217 22.38 -6.33 5.58
C LEU A 217 21.49 -6.26 4.33
N VAL A 218 20.53 -5.30 4.29
CA VAL A 218 19.69 -5.09 3.10
C VAL A 218 20.55 -4.75 1.88
N ALA A 219 21.53 -3.86 2.02
CA ALA A 219 22.44 -3.52 0.93
C ALA A 219 23.24 -4.74 0.45
N THR A 220 23.69 -5.58 1.36
CA THR A 220 24.40 -6.83 1.02
C THR A 220 23.51 -7.80 0.25
N MET A 221 22.26 -7.96 0.67
CA MET A 221 21.30 -8.87 0.02
C MET A 221 20.77 -8.35 -1.33
N THR A 222 20.86 -7.05 -1.57
CA THR A 222 20.33 -6.37 -2.78
C THR A 222 21.42 -5.86 -3.71
N GLU A 223 22.65 -6.38 -3.62
CA GLU A 223 23.78 -6.00 -4.47
C GLU A 223 24.11 -4.50 -4.39
N GLY A 224 24.12 -3.96 -3.19
CA GLY A 224 24.49 -2.57 -2.93
C GLY A 224 23.37 -1.54 -3.01
N LYS A 225 22.11 -1.98 -3.05
CA LYS A 225 20.96 -1.06 -3.05
C LYS A 225 20.51 -0.77 -1.62
N TYR A 226 20.56 0.49 -1.24
CA TYR A 226 20.09 0.96 0.05
C TYR A 226 18.61 1.34 0.01
N PRO A 227 17.87 1.19 1.14
CA PRO A 227 16.53 1.74 1.25
C PRO A 227 16.57 3.28 1.15
N ALA A 228 15.52 3.85 0.55
CA ALA A 228 15.42 5.30 0.35
C ALA A 228 15.26 6.06 1.66
N ILE A 229 14.70 5.41 2.67
CA ILE A 229 14.44 5.98 4.00
C ILE A 229 15.07 5.07 5.05
N ARG A 230 15.85 5.67 5.92
CA ARG A 230 16.31 5.03 7.14
C ARG A 230 15.59 5.64 8.33
N TRP A 231 15.05 4.79 9.18
CA TRP A 231 14.44 5.20 10.44
C TRP A 231 15.16 4.58 11.62
N SER A 232 15.39 5.37 12.67
CA SER A 232 15.94 4.88 13.94
C SER A 232 15.28 5.64 15.08
N GLU A 233 15.15 5.00 16.22
CA GLU A 233 14.70 5.67 17.44
C GLU A 233 15.74 6.71 17.87
N ILE A 234 15.26 7.85 18.35
CA ILE A 234 16.10 8.86 19.01
C ILE A 234 16.13 8.48 20.49
N GLY A 235 17.29 8.07 20.97
CA GLY A 235 17.55 7.74 22.37
C GLY A 235 17.73 8.98 23.24
#